data_d2ca339c6028a5eaaa17758e4a0d7772
#
_entry.id   d2ca339c6028a5eaaa17758e4a0d7772
#
_cell.length_a   1.000
_cell.length_b   1.000
_cell.length_c   1.000
_cell.angle_alpha   90.00
_cell.angle_beta   90.00
_cell.angle_gamma   90.00
#
_symmetry.space_group_name_H-M   'P 1'
#
loop_
_entity.id
_entity.type
_entity.pdbx_description
1 polymer ?
#
loop_
_entity_poly.entity_id
_entity_poly.type
_entity_poly.pdbx_seq_one_letter_code
_entity_poly.pdbx_strand_id
1 'polypeptide(L)'
;MRYSHCAIIALCLVLAVQGSVAQVRGFGLGVIIGEPTGISAKLWTSTVNAFDFGLGWSIGGDRIGNNKGAYDGGSRAHFHMDYLWHVFAAIHSSERFPLYYGLGGRMNTGGGYDVSLAVRGVFGIAWLPHNTPIDAFLELVPSLQLTPSAGFGIDAGIGGRYFF
;
A
#
# COMPACT_ATOMS: atom_id res chain seq x y z
N MET A 1 -3.14 33.63 -14.04
CA MET A 1 -2.40 32.40 -13.66
C MET A 1 -1.68 32.42 -12.30
N ARG A 2 -1.83 33.46 -11.46
CA ARG A 2 -1.12 33.54 -10.15
C ARG A 2 -1.95 33.02 -8.95
N TYR A 3 -3.24 32.71 -9.13
CA TYR A 3 -4.10 32.26 -8.01
C TYR A 3 -4.11 30.75 -7.78
N SER A 4 -3.69 29.95 -8.79
CA SER A 4 -3.61 28.48 -8.63
C SER A 4 -2.58 28.02 -7.61
N HIS A 5 -1.43 28.70 -7.52
CA HIS A 5 -0.36 28.31 -6.61
C HIS A 5 -0.69 28.62 -5.15
N CYS A 6 -1.40 29.75 -4.92
CA CYS A 6 -1.87 30.12 -3.56
C CYS A 6 -2.92 29.13 -3.04
N ALA A 7 -3.80 28.64 -3.91
CA ALA A 7 -4.81 27.66 -3.53
C ALA A 7 -4.20 26.30 -3.15
N ILE A 8 -3.16 25.87 -3.87
CA ILE A 8 -2.43 24.63 -3.57
C ILE A 8 -1.65 24.76 -2.26
N ILE A 9 -0.97 25.89 -2.03
CA ILE A 9 -0.23 26.15 -0.79
C ILE A 9 -1.21 26.26 0.39
N ALA A 10 -2.37 26.92 0.22
CA ALA A 10 -3.39 26.99 1.25
C ALA A 10 -3.99 25.62 1.57
N LEU A 11 -4.21 24.77 0.57
CA LEU A 11 -4.67 23.39 0.76
C LEU A 11 -3.64 22.55 1.52
N CYS A 12 -2.35 22.69 1.19
CA CYS A 12 -1.26 22.01 1.91
C CYS A 12 -1.12 22.50 3.36
N LEU A 13 -1.36 23.79 3.64
CA LEU A 13 -1.31 24.36 4.98
C LEU A 13 -2.51 23.96 5.84
N VAL A 14 -3.69 23.81 5.26
CA VAL A 14 -4.89 23.33 5.98
C VAL A 14 -4.76 21.86 6.38
N LEU A 15 -4.03 21.05 5.60
CA LEU A 15 -3.74 19.65 5.94
C LEU A 15 -2.67 19.50 7.04
N ALA A 16 -1.91 20.55 7.33
CA ALA A 16 -0.83 20.51 8.34
C ALA A 16 -1.27 20.81 9.78
N VAL A 17 -2.54 21.17 10.03
CA VAL A 17 -3.05 21.56 11.35
C VAL A 17 -4.07 20.56 11.87
N GLN A 18 -3.64 19.31 12.03
CA GLN A 18 -4.36 18.36 12.90
C GLN A 18 -3.35 17.83 13.93
N GLY A 19 -3.54 18.26 15.16
CA GLY A 19 -2.63 18.00 16.25
C GLY A 19 -2.32 16.53 16.47
N SER A 20 -1.10 16.30 16.86
CA SER A 20 -0.45 15.07 17.24
C SER A 20 -1.20 14.27 18.30
N VAL A 21 -2.23 13.54 17.93
CA VAL A 21 -2.81 12.50 18.78
C VAL A 21 -3.00 11.24 17.97
N ALA A 22 -2.09 10.29 18.23
CA ALA A 22 -2.25 8.89 17.97
C ALA A 22 -1.98 8.38 16.56
N GLN A 23 -0.80 7.88 16.38
CA GLN A 23 -0.39 6.89 15.34
C GLN A 23 -1.24 5.59 15.31
N VAL A 24 -2.32 5.52 16.06
CA VAL A 24 -3.20 4.33 16.15
C VAL A 24 -4.57 4.58 15.53
N ARG A 25 -4.92 5.81 15.20
CA ARG A 25 -6.19 6.17 14.56
C ARG A 25 -5.95 7.34 13.64
N GLY A 26 -6.39 7.23 12.41
CA GLY A 26 -6.29 8.31 11.45
C GLY A 26 -5.98 7.81 10.05
N PHE A 27 -5.91 8.75 9.15
CA PHE A 27 -5.58 8.53 7.76
C PHE A 27 -4.11 8.87 7.53
N GLY A 28 -3.37 7.94 6.96
CA GLY A 28 -1.98 8.11 6.54
C GLY A 28 -1.85 8.07 5.02
N LEU A 29 -0.96 8.89 4.49
CA LEU A 29 -0.63 8.94 3.07
C LEU A 29 0.88 8.94 2.89
N GLY A 30 1.35 8.25 1.87
CA GLY A 30 2.77 8.11 1.60
C GLY A 30 3.09 7.43 0.29
N VAL A 31 4.22 6.74 0.26
CA VAL A 31 4.73 6.07 -0.94
C VAL A 31 5.12 4.63 -0.64
N ILE A 32 5.00 3.81 -1.65
CA ILE A 32 5.51 2.44 -1.69
C ILE A 32 6.43 2.27 -2.89
N ILE A 33 7.52 1.55 -2.70
CA ILE A 33 8.50 1.18 -3.72
C ILE A 33 8.59 -0.33 -3.74
N GLY A 34 8.51 -0.90 -4.93
CA GLY A 34 8.52 -2.34 -5.16
C GLY A 34 7.45 -2.72 -6.16
N GLU A 35 6.66 -3.71 -5.84
CA GLU A 35 5.53 -4.15 -6.65
C GLU A 35 4.21 -4.04 -5.84
N PRO A 36 3.44 -2.95 -6.04
CA PRO A 36 3.63 -1.82 -6.97
C PRO A 36 4.59 -0.74 -6.47
N THR A 37 4.96 0.16 -7.37
CA THR A 37 5.56 1.44 -7.00
C THR A 37 4.54 2.56 -7.18
N GLY A 38 4.32 3.38 -6.15
CA GLY A 38 3.32 4.45 -6.22
C GLY A 38 2.95 5.06 -4.87
N ILE A 39 1.70 5.52 -4.79
CA ILE A 39 1.11 6.11 -3.59
C ILE A 39 0.55 4.99 -2.72
N SER A 40 0.77 5.11 -1.41
CA SER A 40 0.20 4.21 -0.41
C SER A 40 -0.60 5.03 0.60
N ALA A 41 -1.77 4.52 0.99
CA ALA A 41 -2.61 5.13 2.01
C ALA A 41 -3.07 4.08 3.01
N LYS A 42 -3.20 4.47 4.29
CA LYS A 42 -3.69 3.60 5.36
C LYS A 42 -4.75 4.33 6.17
N LEU A 43 -5.82 3.63 6.48
CA LEU A 43 -6.90 4.12 7.34
C LEU A 43 -7.09 3.16 8.52
N TRP A 44 -6.71 3.60 9.71
CA TRP A 44 -6.95 2.84 10.94
C TRP A 44 -8.43 2.83 11.29
N THR A 45 -9.01 1.65 11.42
CA THR A 45 -10.41 1.43 11.82
C THR A 45 -10.55 1.06 13.29
N SER A 46 -9.47 0.58 13.90
CA SER A 46 -9.36 0.29 15.33
C SER A 46 -7.92 0.42 15.79
N THR A 47 -7.63 0.04 17.03
CA THR A 47 -6.26 0.04 17.57
C THR A 47 -5.34 -1.00 16.93
N VAL A 48 -5.91 -2.01 16.25
CA VAL A 48 -5.16 -3.12 15.65
C VAL A 48 -5.54 -3.40 14.21
N ASN A 49 -6.59 -2.75 13.68
CA ASN A 49 -7.08 -3.00 12.32
C ASN A 49 -6.99 -1.76 11.46
N ALA A 50 -6.66 -1.94 10.19
CA ALA A 50 -6.61 -0.87 9.21
C ALA A 50 -7.02 -1.36 7.81
N PHE A 51 -7.57 -0.45 7.01
CA PHE A 51 -7.55 -0.59 5.56
C PHE A 51 -6.25 -0.04 5.02
N ASP A 52 -5.71 -0.72 4.03
CA ASP A 52 -4.54 -0.31 3.27
C ASP A 52 -4.91 -0.18 1.79
N PHE A 53 -4.40 0.86 1.15
CA PHE A 53 -4.70 1.16 -0.24
C PHE A 53 -3.41 1.48 -0.97
N GLY A 54 -3.29 1.04 -2.21
CA GLY A 54 -2.21 1.43 -3.09
C GLY A 54 -2.70 1.80 -4.47
N LEU A 55 -2.11 2.85 -5.01
CA LEU A 55 -2.31 3.29 -6.39
C LEU A 55 -0.94 3.58 -7.01
N GLY A 56 -0.62 2.90 -8.08
CA GLY A 56 0.71 3.04 -8.67
C GLY A 56 0.85 2.28 -9.98
N TRP A 57 2.06 1.87 -10.24
CA TRP A 57 2.43 1.11 -11.42
C TRP A 57 3.02 -0.23 -11.03
N SER A 58 2.56 -1.27 -11.71
CA SER A 58 3.09 -2.62 -11.67
C SER A 58 4.09 -2.78 -12.81
N ILE A 59 5.32 -3.16 -12.49
CA ILE A 59 6.39 -3.40 -13.48
C ILE A 59 6.65 -4.90 -13.64
N GLY A 60 6.25 -5.70 -12.65
CA GLY A 60 6.56 -7.12 -12.57
C GLY A 60 5.81 -8.01 -13.56
N GLY A 61 4.79 -7.50 -14.24
CA GLY A 61 3.92 -8.28 -15.12
C GLY A 61 3.12 -9.35 -14.37
N ASP A 62 2.01 -9.81 -14.96
CA ASP A 62 1.28 -10.96 -14.39
C ASP A 62 2.13 -12.22 -14.55
N ARG A 63 2.57 -12.76 -13.44
CA ARG A 63 3.40 -13.97 -13.40
C ARG A 63 2.51 -15.20 -13.54
N ILE A 64 2.19 -15.55 -14.75
CA ILE A 64 1.53 -16.81 -15.03
C ILE A 64 2.58 -17.82 -15.47
N GLY A 65 2.67 -18.86 -14.69
CA GLY A 65 3.37 -20.06 -15.14
C GLY A 65 2.71 -20.60 -16.40
N ASN A 66 3.50 -20.81 -17.44
CA ASN A 66 3.22 -21.44 -18.72
C ASN A 66 2.63 -20.56 -19.83
N ASN A 67 3.57 -20.09 -20.67
CA ASN A 67 3.44 -20.08 -22.12
C ASN A 67 2.20 -19.43 -22.71
N LYS A 68 2.30 -18.19 -23.04
CA LYS A 68 1.55 -17.39 -24.01
C LYS A 68 0.95 -16.10 -23.48
N GLY A 69 1.49 -15.56 -22.45
CA GLY A 69 1.23 -14.23 -21.99
C GLY A 69 2.47 -13.63 -21.39
N ALA A 70 3.62 -13.72 -22.09
CA ALA A 70 4.73 -12.84 -21.80
C ALA A 70 4.18 -11.43 -21.98
N TYR A 71 3.78 -10.79 -20.89
CA TYR A 71 3.52 -9.37 -20.89
C TYR A 71 4.84 -8.72 -21.25
N ASP A 72 4.90 -8.21 -22.43
CA ASP A 72 6.01 -7.38 -22.91
C ASP A 72 6.05 -6.17 -21.98
N GLY A 73 6.82 -6.23 -20.91
CA GLY A 73 7.24 -5.19 -19.98
C GLY A 73 6.50 -3.85 -19.87
N GLY A 74 5.23 -3.82 -20.24
CA GLY A 74 4.41 -2.61 -20.21
C GLY A 74 4.01 -2.27 -18.79
N SER A 75 4.30 -1.04 -18.36
CA SER A 75 3.83 -0.50 -17.11
C SER A 75 2.30 -0.52 -17.05
N ARG A 76 1.72 -1.13 -16.04
CA ARG A 76 0.28 -1.23 -15.82
C ARG A 76 -0.12 -0.43 -14.60
N ALA A 77 -1.24 0.27 -14.69
CA ALA A 77 -1.82 0.90 -13.52
C ALA A 77 -2.26 -0.20 -12.54
N HIS A 78 -1.86 -0.03 -11.29
CA HIS A 78 -2.12 -0.94 -10.18
C HIS A 78 -2.98 -0.25 -9.13
N PHE A 79 -4.03 -0.91 -8.71
CA PHE A 79 -4.83 -0.52 -7.54
C PHE A 79 -5.00 -1.74 -6.63
N HIS A 80 -4.84 -1.55 -5.33
CA HIS A 80 -5.20 -2.56 -4.34
C HIS A 80 -5.91 -1.96 -3.12
N MET A 81 -6.65 -2.82 -2.45
CA MET A 81 -7.27 -2.57 -1.15
C MET A 81 -7.17 -3.83 -0.31
N ASP A 82 -6.60 -3.69 0.89
CA ASP A 82 -6.38 -4.77 1.83
C ASP A 82 -6.95 -4.41 3.21
N TYR A 83 -7.40 -5.41 3.94
CA TYR A 83 -7.76 -5.28 5.35
C TYR A 83 -6.71 -5.97 6.20
N LEU A 84 -6.10 -5.21 7.12
CA LEU A 84 -4.93 -5.61 7.89
C LEU A 84 -5.25 -5.78 9.37
N TRP A 85 -4.64 -6.80 9.98
CA TRP A 85 -4.60 -7.06 11.41
C TRP A 85 -3.16 -6.91 11.92
N HIS A 86 -2.96 -6.05 12.92
CA HIS A 86 -1.63 -5.77 13.49
C HIS A 86 -1.45 -6.44 14.84
N VAL A 87 -0.30 -7.06 15.04
CA VAL A 87 0.11 -7.75 16.28
C VAL A 87 1.24 -6.95 16.92
N PHE A 88 0.90 -6.09 17.87
CA PHE A 88 1.86 -5.19 18.53
C PHE A 88 2.74 -5.91 19.56
N ALA A 89 2.29 -7.04 20.10
CA ALA A 89 3.03 -7.80 21.10
C ALA A 89 4.06 -8.78 20.50
N ALA A 90 4.20 -8.85 19.18
CA ALA A 90 5.08 -9.80 18.51
C ALA A 90 6.57 -9.51 18.75
N ILE A 91 6.93 -8.23 18.84
CA ILE A 91 8.32 -7.80 19.04
C ILE A 91 8.39 -6.91 20.29
N HIS A 92 9.18 -7.32 21.26
CA HIS A 92 9.43 -6.54 22.48
C HIS A 92 10.61 -5.60 22.23
N SER A 93 10.33 -4.32 22.07
CA SER A 93 11.30 -3.26 21.80
C SER A 93 10.87 -1.96 22.46
N SER A 94 11.79 -1.02 22.64
CA SER A 94 11.48 0.34 23.06
C SER A 94 10.65 1.10 22.03
N GLU A 95 10.77 0.75 20.76
CA GLU A 95 9.95 1.26 19.64
C GLU A 95 8.86 0.25 19.26
N ARG A 96 7.85 0.71 18.54
CA ARG A 96 6.73 -0.15 18.12
C ARG A 96 7.02 -0.77 16.76
N PHE A 97 7.17 -2.08 16.74
CA PHE A 97 7.34 -2.89 15.53
C PHE A 97 6.23 -3.93 15.40
N PRO A 98 4.98 -3.52 15.10
CA PRO A 98 3.94 -4.50 14.88
C PRO A 98 4.23 -5.33 13.63
N LEU A 99 4.04 -6.65 13.77
CA LEU A 99 3.82 -7.52 12.63
C LEU A 99 2.37 -7.35 12.18
N TYR A 100 2.12 -7.44 10.90
CA TYR A 100 0.75 -7.42 10.38
C TYR A 100 0.55 -8.46 9.29
N TYR A 101 -0.67 -8.88 9.17
CA TYR A 101 -1.14 -9.74 8.09
C TYR A 101 -2.50 -9.25 7.61
N GLY A 102 -2.88 -9.64 6.41
CA GLY A 102 -4.14 -9.20 5.84
C GLY A 102 -4.55 -9.95 4.61
N LEU A 103 -5.76 -9.62 4.17
CA LEU A 103 -6.34 -10.11 2.93
C LEU A 103 -6.94 -8.94 2.15
N GLY A 104 -6.85 -9.02 0.84
CA GLY A 104 -7.40 -8.00 -0.03
C GLY A 104 -7.47 -8.41 -1.48
N GLY A 105 -7.62 -7.39 -2.32
CA GLY A 105 -7.71 -7.55 -3.75
C GLY A 105 -6.89 -6.54 -4.50
N ARG A 106 -6.43 -6.91 -5.69
CA ARG A 106 -5.79 -5.99 -6.62
C ARG A 106 -6.45 -6.02 -7.99
N MET A 107 -6.33 -4.91 -8.66
CA MET A 107 -6.67 -4.72 -10.07
C MET A 107 -5.50 -4.08 -10.79
N ASN A 108 -5.07 -4.70 -11.87
CA ASN A 108 -4.10 -4.11 -12.80
C ASN A 108 -4.79 -3.84 -14.15
N THR A 109 -4.50 -2.69 -14.75
CA THR A 109 -5.08 -2.29 -16.04
C THR A 109 -4.10 -1.45 -16.85
N GLY A 110 -4.29 -1.40 -18.18
CA GLY A 110 -3.45 -0.61 -19.09
C GLY A 110 -2.47 -1.47 -19.89
N GLY A 111 -1.64 -0.79 -20.69
CA GLY A 111 -0.64 -1.47 -21.54
C GLY A 111 -1.23 -2.23 -22.74
N GLY A 112 -2.52 -2.05 -23.06
CA GLY A 112 -3.17 -2.80 -24.14
C GLY A 112 -3.58 -4.24 -23.77
N TYR A 113 -3.52 -4.58 -22.49
CA TYR A 113 -3.89 -5.90 -21.96
C TYR A 113 -5.24 -5.86 -21.23
N ASP A 114 -5.84 -7.05 -21.07
CA ASP A 114 -7.06 -7.21 -20.30
C ASP A 114 -6.87 -6.82 -18.83
N VAL A 115 -7.94 -6.41 -18.19
CA VAL A 115 -7.96 -6.15 -16.74
C VAL A 115 -7.63 -7.42 -15.98
N SER A 116 -6.65 -7.34 -15.10
CA SER A 116 -6.25 -8.43 -14.22
C SER A 116 -6.80 -8.19 -12.82
N LEU A 117 -7.44 -9.21 -12.26
CA LEU A 117 -7.93 -9.23 -10.88
C LEU A 117 -7.24 -10.34 -10.10
N ALA A 118 -6.86 -10.05 -8.87
CA ALA A 118 -6.25 -11.04 -7.98
C ALA A 118 -6.74 -10.86 -6.54
N VAL A 119 -6.80 -11.97 -5.81
CA VAL A 119 -6.83 -11.98 -4.34
C VAL A 119 -5.40 -11.94 -3.83
N ARG A 120 -5.15 -11.18 -2.78
CA ARG A 120 -3.82 -11.04 -2.19
C ARG A 120 -3.84 -11.29 -0.68
N GLY A 121 -2.83 -12.01 -0.19
CA GLY A 121 -2.48 -12.07 1.22
C GLY A 121 -1.37 -11.07 1.49
N VAL A 122 -1.39 -10.39 2.61
CA VAL A 122 -0.37 -9.43 3.01
C VAL A 122 0.29 -9.90 4.29
N PHE A 123 1.62 -9.88 4.34
CA PHE A 123 2.41 -10.12 5.54
C PHE A 123 3.49 -9.05 5.62
N GLY A 124 3.58 -8.37 6.75
CA GLY A 124 4.54 -7.29 6.88
C GLY A 124 4.94 -6.96 8.30
N ILE A 125 5.90 -6.07 8.37
CA ILE A 125 6.35 -5.42 9.59
C ILE A 125 6.29 -3.92 9.37
N ALA A 126 5.82 -3.17 10.36
CA ALA A 126 5.87 -1.73 10.36
C ALA A 126 6.73 -1.22 11.52
N TRP A 127 7.38 -0.10 11.33
CA TRP A 127 7.99 0.70 12.37
C TRP A 127 7.16 1.94 12.60
N LEU A 128 6.68 2.09 13.82
CA LEU A 128 5.83 3.19 14.27
C LEU A 128 6.57 3.94 15.40
N PRO A 129 7.48 4.89 15.08
CA PRO A 129 8.27 5.58 16.08
C PRO A 129 7.37 6.37 17.03
N HIS A 130 7.77 6.45 18.31
CA HIS A 130 7.07 7.27 19.29
C HIS A 130 7.18 8.76 18.92
N ASN A 131 6.13 9.51 19.17
CA ASN A 131 6.09 10.97 18.98
C ASN A 131 6.29 11.48 17.53
N THR A 132 6.18 10.61 16.54
CA THR A 132 6.28 10.99 15.13
C THR A 132 5.12 10.35 14.37
N PRO A 133 4.31 11.11 13.64
CA PRO A 133 3.13 10.60 12.93
C PRO A 133 3.52 9.95 11.59
N ILE A 134 4.47 9.04 11.63
CA ILE A 134 4.91 8.29 10.45
C ILE A 134 4.85 6.78 10.71
N ASP A 135 4.69 6.00 9.66
CA ASP A 135 5.10 4.61 9.64
C ASP A 135 6.12 4.36 8.51
N ALA A 136 7.02 3.42 8.73
CA ALA A 136 7.79 2.80 7.68
C ALA A 136 7.44 1.31 7.69
N PHE A 137 7.31 0.69 6.53
CA PHE A 137 6.85 -0.68 6.42
C PHE A 137 7.59 -1.47 5.35
N LEU A 138 7.65 -2.76 5.57
CA LEU A 138 8.11 -3.77 4.61
C LEU A 138 7.04 -4.87 4.54
N GLU A 139 6.68 -5.28 3.34
CA GLU A 139 5.65 -6.31 3.13
C GLU A 139 6.02 -7.32 2.05
N LEU A 140 5.51 -8.53 2.23
CA LEU A 140 5.47 -9.61 1.27
C LEU A 140 4.01 -9.95 0.97
N VAL A 141 3.69 -10.08 -0.31
CA VAL A 141 2.31 -10.16 -0.77
C VAL A 141 2.14 -11.32 -1.75
N PRO A 142 1.93 -12.55 -1.25
CA PRO A 142 1.46 -13.63 -2.11
C PRO A 142 0.10 -13.27 -2.71
N SER A 143 -0.08 -13.53 -3.98
CA SER A 143 -1.30 -13.21 -4.72
C SER A 143 -1.71 -14.33 -5.65
N LEU A 144 -3.00 -14.55 -5.75
CA LEU A 144 -3.63 -15.47 -6.70
C LEU A 144 -4.42 -14.66 -7.71
N GLN A 145 -3.89 -14.57 -8.92
CA GLN A 145 -4.59 -13.95 -10.03
C GLN A 145 -5.76 -14.84 -10.47
N LEU A 146 -6.90 -14.21 -10.72
CA LEU A 146 -8.14 -14.88 -11.11
C LEU A 146 -8.45 -14.65 -12.59
N THR A 147 -8.14 -13.45 -13.10
CA THR A 147 -8.40 -13.05 -14.49
C THR A 147 -7.20 -12.27 -15.06
N PRO A 148 -6.93 -12.32 -16.37
CA PRO A 148 -7.59 -13.10 -17.44
C PRO A 148 -7.29 -14.60 -17.36
N SER A 149 -6.29 -15.00 -16.61
CA SER A 149 -5.93 -16.41 -16.37
C SER A 149 -5.45 -16.59 -14.94
N ALA A 150 -5.70 -17.78 -14.37
CA ALA A 150 -5.26 -18.09 -13.02
C ALA A 150 -3.73 -18.16 -12.93
N GLY A 151 -3.15 -17.55 -11.89
CA GLY A 151 -1.71 -17.57 -11.67
C GLY A 151 -1.34 -17.19 -10.25
N PHE A 152 -0.21 -17.67 -9.78
CA PHE A 152 0.33 -17.35 -8.46
C PHE A 152 1.54 -16.43 -8.59
N GLY A 153 1.62 -15.44 -7.72
CA GLY A 153 2.74 -14.51 -7.62
C GLY A 153 3.06 -14.15 -6.18
N ILE A 154 4.26 -13.64 -5.98
CA ILE A 154 4.68 -13.03 -4.71
C ILE A 154 5.29 -11.69 -5.06
N ASP A 155 4.73 -10.66 -4.47
CA ASP A 155 5.17 -9.28 -4.60
C ASP A 155 5.84 -8.84 -3.29
N ALA A 156 6.65 -7.79 -3.34
CA ALA A 156 7.27 -7.21 -2.17
C ALA A 156 7.30 -5.68 -2.31
N GLY A 157 7.12 -5.00 -1.18
CA GLY A 157 7.14 -3.55 -1.13
C GLY A 157 7.77 -3.02 0.16
N ILE A 158 8.40 -1.89 0.05
CA ILE A 158 8.86 -1.07 1.17
C ILE A 158 8.31 0.33 1.02
N GLY A 159 7.88 0.94 2.10
CA GLY A 159 7.29 2.27 2.02
C GLY A 159 7.29 3.03 3.33
N GLY A 160 6.73 4.22 3.27
CA GLY A 160 6.51 5.06 4.45
C GLY A 160 5.33 5.98 4.23
N ARG A 161 4.61 6.30 5.34
CA ARG A 161 3.42 7.13 5.36
C ARG A 161 3.51 8.17 6.47
N TYR A 162 2.86 9.30 6.25
CA TYR A 162 2.60 10.32 7.25
C TYR A 162 1.12 10.29 7.61
N PHE A 163 0.81 10.34 8.92
CA PHE A 163 -0.56 10.34 9.46
C PHE A 163 -0.99 11.74 9.86
N PHE A 164 -2.24 12.07 9.50
CA PHE A 164 -2.87 13.37 9.73
C PHE A 164 -3.83 13.36 10.92
#